data_556747963cde127a5e199af70c417f4b
#
_entry.id   556747963cde127a5e199af70c417f4b
#
_cell.length_a   1.000
_cell.length_b   1.000
_cell.length_c   1.000
_cell.angle_alpha   90.00
_cell.angle_beta   90.00
_cell.angle_gamma   90.00
#
_symmetry.space_group_name_H-M   'P 1'
#
loop_
_entity.id
_entity.type
_entity.pdbx_description
1 polymer ?
#
loop_
_entity_poly.entity_id
_entity_poly.type
_entity_poly.pdbx_seq_one_letter_code
_entity_poly.pdbx_strand_id
1 'polypeptide(L)'
;MTSDESTAASGWRRAVPYLLIFGLCLAVQAALTALKVPQVFDGELLGTDGYMRLVRVAGLHETGAWYDGWVARSNAPHGEVLHWTRPLDILLLAGAWVLTPVMGFREALFFAGAFVSPLLWVFTAVAFAWAGEPFFGRSGRYLAMIAFLVQPAVMDYSLAGRADHHMLLLLIFVVSFGLTARMLLTPFRAGLALAAGAVTGLGLWVGPEFLLALLAALAAMTLAWVLHGADGALKNRGFAIGLAVTVALALLAERPLAAILTEEHDRLSIVHFTLTLLALGFWSAARLIEGRGRRTRGITGRLVIALIGAAMAGGSMYLLYPKFFAGPMVDIDPRVIPIWFDKIVESRPLLPTDARGAGLLLYYLGAALVCLPFLLTLLVRERSRPLWLAWLYVGLALAIYLPLAVFQVRLAIYPEILMALVIVTLVVRVRRRLDR
;
A
#
# COMPACT_ATOMS: atom_id res chain seq x y z
N MET A 1 9.98 6.93 -43.33
CA MET A 1 9.62 6.85 -41.90
C MET A 1 10.22 5.56 -41.34
N THR A 2 11.26 5.68 -40.58
CA THR A 2 12.00 4.55 -40.05
C THR A 2 11.21 3.86 -38.94
N SER A 3 11.48 2.58 -38.65
CA SER A 3 10.80 1.75 -37.60
C SER A 3 10.82 2.43 -36.23
N ASP A 4 11.79 3.29 -35.96
CA ASP A 4 11.93 4.04 -34.69
C ASP A 4 10.88 5.14 -34.52
N GLU A 5 10.50 5.86 -35.60
CA GLU A 5 9.47 6.91 -35.50
C GLU A 5 8.07 6.33 -35.25
N SER A 6 7.78 5.13 -35.77
CA SER A 6 6.50 4.47 -35.57
C SER A 6 6.37 3.91 -34.12
N THR A 7 7.46 3.43 -33.54
CA THR A 7 7.51 2.95 -32.13
C THR A 7 7.43 4.11 -31.14
N ALA A 8 8.10 5.23 -31.41
CA ALA A 8 8.03 6.44 -30.58
C ALA A 8 6.61 7.06 -30.60
N ALA A 9 5.99 7.18 -31.77
CA ALA A 9 4.61 7.68 -31.91
C ALA A 9 3.58 6.78 -31.21
N SER A 10 3.80 5.46 -31.19
CA SER A 10 2.95 4.50 -30.46
C SER A 10 3.11 4.62 -28.94
N GLY A 11 4.33 4.86 -28.46
CA GLY A 11 4.64 5.08 -27.04
C GLY A 11 4.00 6.35 -26.50
N TRP A 12 4.12 7.47 -27.22
CA TRP A 12 3.52 8.76 -26.87
C TRP A 12 1.99 8.67 -26.75
N ARG A 13 1.31 8.08 -27.73
CA ARG A 13 -0.15 7.88 -27.68
C ARG A 13 -0.63 7.06 -26.47
N ARG A 14 0.21 6.18 -25.92
CA ARG A 14 -0.08 5.42 -24.68
C ARG A 14 0.13 6.26 -23.44
N ALA A 15 1.09 7.19 -23.44
CA ALA A 15 1.44 8.04 -22.29
C ALA A 15 0.44 9.21 -22.11
N VAL A 16 -0.08 9.79 -23.19
CA VAL A 16 -0.97 10.96 -23.15
C VAL A 16 -2.11 10.86 -22.12
N PRO A 17 -2.88 9.76 -22.01
CA PRO A 17 -3.95 9.69 -21.01
C PRO A 17 -3.45 9.83 -19.58
N TYR A 18 -2.28 9.28 -19.27
CA TYR A 18 -1.70 9.36 -17.93
C TYR A 18 -1.14 10.75 -17.63
N LEU A 19 -0.57 11.44 -18.64
CA LEU A 19 -0.14 12.83 -18.50
C LEU A 19 -1.34 13.77 -18.30
N LEU A 20 -2.47 13.52 -18.96
CA LEU A 20 -3.71 14.27 -18.75
C LEU A 20 -4.28 14.03 -17.34
N ILE A 21 -4.31 12.79 -16.87
CA ILE A 21 -4.72 12.45 -15.49
C ILE A 21 -3.81 13.17 -14.50
N PHE A 22 -2.49 13.12 -14.70
CA PHE A 22 -1.51 13.82 -13.86
C PHE A 22 -1.78 15.32 -13.81
N GLY A 23 -1.91 15.98 -14.96
CA GLY A 23 -2.15 17.43 -15.03
C GLY A 23 -3.48 17.85 -14.40
N LEU A 24 -4.57 17.10 -14.66
CA LEU A 24 -5.87 17.38 -14.07
C LEU A 24 -5.86 17.20 -12.53
N CYS A 25 -5.27 16.11 -12.04
CA CYS A 25 -5.15 15.87 -10.60
C CYS A 25 -4.25 16.93 -9.92
N LEU A 26 -3.18 17.37 -10.59
CA LEU A 26 -2.34 18.46 -10.07
C LEU A 26 -3.14 19.77 -9.98
N ALA A 27 -3.95 20.10 -10.98
CA ALA A 27 -4.82 21.28 -10.95
C ALA A 27 -5.86 21.19 -9.82
N VAL A 28 -6.44 20.01 -9.59
CA VAL A 28 -7.37 19.79 -8.46
C VAL A 28 -6.67 20.01 -7.13
N GLN A 29 -5.46 19.47 -6.93
CA GLN A 29 -4.71 19.66 -5.69
C GLN A 29 -4.30 21.12 -5.48
N ALA A 30 -3.92 21.83 -6.53
CA ALA A 30 -3.63 23.27 -6.44
C ALA A 30 -4.88 24.06 -5.99
N ALA A 31 -6.05 23.76 -6.58
CA ALA A 31 -7.32 24.39 -6.18
C ALA A 31 -7.71 24.05 -4.72
N LEU A 32 -7.58 22.77 -4.33
CA LEU A 32 -7.86 22.34 -2.95
C LEU A 32 -6.94 23.02 -1.94
N THR A 33 -5.64 23.13 -2.24
CA THR A 33 -4.68 23.83 -1.38
C THR A 33 -5.09 25.27 -1.20
N ALA A 34 -5.39 26.00 -2.28
CA ALA A 34 -5.78 27.40 -2.22
C ALA A 34 -7.11 27.63 -1.47
N LEU A 35 -8.07 26.71 -1.60
CA LEU A 35 -9.41 26.88 -1.03
C LEU A 35 -9.57 26.31 0.38
N LYS A 36 -8.87 25.23 0.71
CA LYS A 36 -9.07 24.49 1.97
C LYS A 36 -7.95 24.67 3.00
N VAL A 37 -6.72 24.91 2.55
CA VAL A 37 -5.54 24.97 3.42
C VAL A 37 -4.59 26.14 3.06
N PRO A 38 -5.13 27.37 2.88
CA PRO A 38 -4.31 28.53 2.51
C PRO A 38 -3.21 28.84 3.55
N GLN A 39 -3.42 28.48 4.81
CA GLN A 39 -2.44 28.65 5.90
C GLN A 39 -1.09 27.97 5.65
N VAL A 40 -1.01 27.03 4.72
CA VAL A 40 0.27 26.45 4.29
C VAL A 40 1.20 27.51 3.71
N PHE A 41 0.65 28.52 3.02
CA PHE A 41 1.44 29.64 2.49
C PHE A 41 1.89 30.64 3.56
N ASP A 42 1.25 30.60 4.74
CA ASP A 42 1.62 31.37 5.93
C ASP A 42 2.62 30.60 6.83
N GLY A 43 3.08 29.40 6.40
CA GLY A 43 4.08 28.60 7.11
C GLY A 43 3.48 27.62 8.11
N GLU A 44 2.19 27.24 7.98
CA GLU A 44 1.53 26.29 8.87
C GLU A 44 1.31 24.93 8.20
N LEU A 45 1.59 23.85 8.95
CA LEU A 45 1.29 22.47 8.56
C LEU A 45 0.01 21.98 9.23
N LEU A 46 -0.60 20.96 8.63
CA LEU A 46 -1.73 20.24 9.21
C LEU A 46 -1.23 19.12 10.15
N GLY A 47 -1.51 19.29 11.45
CA GLY A 47 -1.20 18.28 12.46
C GLY A 47 0.25 18.27 12.95
N THR A 48 0.43 17.70 14.12
CA THR A 48 1.70 17.66 14.86
C THR A 48 2.75 16.77 14.21
N ASP A 49 2.32 15.64 13.60
CA ASP A 49 3.22 14.66 12.99
C ASP A 49 4.03 15.26 11.84
N GLY A 50 3.40 16.16 11.05
CA GLY A 50 4.08 16.88 9.99
C GLY A 50 5.28 17.69 10.51
N TYR A 51 5.08 18.47 11.57
CA TYR A 51 6.17 19.23 12.18
C TYR A 51 7.26 18.33 12.75
N MET A 52 6.88 17.27 13.47
CA MET A 52 7.83 16.33 14.05
C MET A 52 8.64 15.61 12.96
N ARG A 53 8.03 15.29 11.83
CA ARG A 53 8.71 14.72 10.67
C ARG A 53 9.77 15.67 10.12
N LEU A 54 9.44 16.97 9.96
CA LEU A 54 10.40 17.96 9.47
C LEU A 54 11.54 18.18 10.46
N VAL A 55 11.27 18.21 11.78
CA VAL A 55 12.32 18.29 12.82
C VAL A 55 13.30 17.12 12.71
N ARG A 56 12.78 15.91 12.54
CA ARG A 56 13.60 14.70 12.36
C ARG A 56 14.46 14.77 11.09
N VAL A 57 13.88 15.21 9.98
CA VAL A 57 14.59 15.32 8.69
C VAL A 57 15.64 16.44 8.73
N ALA A 58 15.34 17.57 9.39
CA ALA A 58 16.30 18.65 9.60
C ALA A 58 17.50 18.14 10.43
N GLY A 59 17.24 17.44 11.53
CA GLY A 59 18.31 16.81 12.34
C GLY A 59 19.16 15.83 11.55
N LEU A 60 18.54 15.01 10.69
CA LEU A 60 19.29 14.13 9.80
C LEU A 60 20.19 14.88 8.81
N HIS A 61 19.70 16.00 8.26
CA HIS A 61 20.49 16.84 7.36
C HIS A 61 21.67 17.50 8.07
N GLU A 62 21.45 18.00 9.28
CA GLU A 62 22.47 18.71 10.06
C GLU A 62 23.59 17.77 10.59
N THR A 63 23.19 16.56 11.03
CA THR A 63 24.13 15.64 11.69
C THR A 63 24.70 14.59 10.77
N GLY A 64 24.00 14.25 9.68
CA GLY A 64 24.32 13.09 8.84
C GLY A 64 24.13 11.74 9.55
N ALA A 65 23.58 11.70 10.75
CA ALA A 65 23.43 10.51 11.57
C ALA A 65 22.26 9.64 11.07
N TRP A 66 22.50 8.88 10.03
CA TRP A 66 21.49 8.11 9.31
C TRP A 66 20.69 7.14 10.20
N TYR A 67 21.36 6.44 11.10
CA TYR A 67 20.73 5.42 11.98
C TYR A 67 20.18 6.02 13.28
N ASP A 68 20.41 7.30 13.55
CA ASP A 68 19.88 7.97 14.72
C ASP A 68 18.44 8.41 14.46
N GLY A 69 17.51 7.80 15.19
CA GLY A 69 16.09 8.15 15.18
C GLY A 69 15.67 9.03 16.36
N TRP A 70 16.63 9.46 17.20
CA TRP A 70 16.35 10.24 18.41
C TRP A 70 15.83 11.63 18.06
N VAL A 71 14.74 12.02 18.73
CA VAL A 71 14.16 13.35 18.63
C VAL A 71 13.95 13.92 20.03
N ALA A 72 14.79 14.89 20.42
CA ALA A 72 14.76 15.50 21.76
C ALA A 72 13.44 16.24 22.05
N ARG A 73 12.75 16.75 21.03
CA ARG A 73 11.47 17.47 21.18
C ARG A 73 10.28 16.55 21.36
N SER A 74 10.36 15.29 20.97
CA SER A 74 9.32 14.32 21.23
C SER A 74 9.45 13.83 22.65
N ASN A 75 8.32 13.67 23.38
CA ASN A 75 8.30 13.27 24.78
C ASN A 75 9.24 14.11 25.69
N ALA A 76 9.31 15.42 25.45
CA ALA A 76 10.19 16.32 26.21
C ALA A 76 9.84 16.31 27.72
N PRO A 77 10.84 16.35 28.63
CA PRO A 77 12.28 16.58 28.38
C PRO A 77 13.08 15.28 28.08
N HIS A 78 12.44 14.11 28.01
CA HIS A 78 13.12 12.81 27.95
C HIS A 78 13.61 12.48 26.54
N GLY A 79 12.98 13.02 25.49
CA GLY A 79 13.19 12.60 24.12
C GLY A 79 12.72 11.17 23.84
N GLU A 80 12.71 10.77 22.57
CA GLU A 80 12.41 9.38 22.18
C GLU A 80 12.97 9.06 20.79
N VAL A 81 13.06 7.75 20.50
CA VAL A 81 13.32 7.25 19.14
C VAL A 81 11.97 7.05 18.45
N LEU A 82 11.71 7.81 17.42
CA LEU A 82 10.46 7.69 16.66
C LEU A 82 10.43 6.37 15.85
N HIS A 83 9.26 5.71 15.85
CA HIS A 83 9.02 4.46 15.11
C HIS A 83 8.98 4.61 13.59
N TRP A 84 9.09 5.83 13.07
CA TRP A 84 9.05 6.12 11.63
C TRP A 84 10.32 5.67 10.92
N THR A 85 10.15 5.12 9.71
CA THR A 85 11.22 4.64 8.85
C THR A 85 11.69 5.71 7.85
N ARG A 86 12.81 5.46 7.17
CA ARG A 86 13.51 6.43 6.30
C ARG A 86 12.88 6.72 4.93
N PRO A 87 12.01 5.89 4.31
CA PRO A 87 11.53 6.17 2.94
C PRO A 87 10.90 7.54 2.74
N LEU A 88 10.06 8.01 3.69
CA LEU A 88 9.50 9.36 3.58
C LEU A 88 10.55 10.43 3.86
N ASP A 89 11.47 10.21 4.80
CA ASP A 89 12.58 11.15 5.07
C ASP A 89 13.43 11.37 3.81
N ILE A 90 13.70 10.30 3.04
CA ILE A 90 14.43 10.38 1.76
C ILE A 90 13.68 11.27 0.76
N LEU A 91 12.36 11.10 0.63
CA LEU A 91 11.54 11.91 -0.28
C LEU A 91 11.54 13.38 0.12
N LEU A 92 11.42 13.66 1.43
CA LEU A 92 11.46 15.04 1.96
C LEU A 92 12.82 15.70 1.75
N LEU A 93 13.91 14.98 2.02
CA LEU A 93 15.27 15.47 1.76
C LEU A 93 15.49 15.72 0.26
N ALA A 94 15.10 14.80 -0.59
CA ALA A 94 15.23 14.95 -2.04
C ALA A 94 14.46 16.18 -2.55
N GLY A 95 13.22 16.37 -2.10
CA GLY A 95 12.42 17.54 -2.41
C GLY A 95 13.05 18.84 -1.90
N ALA A 96 13.54 18.83 -0.65
CA ALA A 96 14.22 19.98 -0.05
C ALA A 96 15.50 20.34 -0.83
N TRP A 97 16.35 19.38 -1.19
CA TRP A 97 17.58 19.63 -1.95
C TRP A 97 17.33 20.25 -3.33
N VAL A 98 16.25 19.84 -4.02
CA VAL A 98 15.85 20.43 -5.30
C VAL A 98 15.46 21.92 -5.13
N LEU A 99 14.80 22.27 -4.04
CA LEU A 99 14.30 23.62 -3.78
C LEU A 99 15.32 24.52 -3.06
N THR A 100 16.32 23.97 -2.38
CA THR A 100 17.32 24.70 -1.58
C THR A 100 18.02 25.82 -2.35
N PRO A 101 18.42 25.68 -3.64
CA PRO A 101 19.08 26.77 -4.36
C PRO A 101 18.22 28.02 -4.53
N VAL A 102 16.89 27.90 -4.42
CA VAL A 102 15.94 29.02 -4.63
C VAL A 102 15.57 29.70 -3.31
N MET A 103 15.37 28.93 -2.22
CA MET A 103 14.77 29.46 -0.99
C MET A 103 15.53 29.11 0.30
N GLY A 104 16.67 28.40 0.20
CA GLY A 104 17.38 27.90 1.37
C GLY A 104 16.75 26.61 1.93
N PHE A 105 17.56 25.83 2.69
CA PHE A 105 17.18 24.49 3.11
C PHE A 105 15.93 24.44 4.01
N ARG A 106 15.81 25.37 4.97
CA ARG A 106 14.72 25.36 5.95
C ARG A 106 13.35 25.54 5.28
N GLU A 107 13.24 26.54 4.40
CA GLU A 107 12.01 26.80 3.65
C GLU A 107 11.75 25.69 2.63
N ALA A 108 12.81 25.23 1.95
CA ALA A 108 12.73 24.13 1.01
C ALA A 108 12.19 22.85 1.67
N LEU A 109 12.65 22.51 2.88
CA LEU A 109 12.15 21.36 3.65
C LEU A 109 10.69 21.56 4.07
N PHE A 110 10.30 22.78 4.47
CA PHE A 110 8.91 23.09 4.78
C PHE A 110 8.01 22.83 3.56
N PHE A 111 8.34 23.38 2.40
CA PHE A 111 7.55 23.18 1.19
C PHE A 111 7.57 21.73 0.69
N ALA A 112 8.71 21.04 0.80
CA ALA A 112 8.77 19.60 0.51
C ALA A 112 7.79 18.83 1.41
N GLY A 113 7.74 19.11 2.71
CA GLY A 113 6.78 18.50 3.63
C GLY A 113 5.35 18.90 3.36
N ALA A 114 5.09 20.17 3.08
CA ALA A 114 3.75 20.67 2.79
C ALA A 114 3.12 20.00 1.54
N PHE A 115 3.93 19.74 0.52
CA PHE A 115 3.42 19.26 -0.77
C PHE A 115 3.72 17.79 -1.09
N VAL A 116 4.37 17.03 -0.21
CA VAL A 116 4.64 15.61 -0.44
C VAL A 116 3.35 14.79 -0.59
N SER A 117 2.36 14.98 0.28
CA SER A 117 1.10 14.24 0.22
C SER A 117 0.25 14.59 -1.00
N PRO A 118 0.03 15.86 -1.38
CA PRO A 118 -0.57 16.23 -2.66
C PRO A 118 0.11 15.58 -3.86
N LEU A 119 1.44 15.61 -3.91
CA LEU A 119 2.20 15.03 -5.04
C LEU A 119 2.06 13.51 -5.10
N LEU A 120 2.16 12.82 -3.98
CA LEU A 120 1.95 11.37 -3.88
C LEU A 120 0.53 10.99 -4.28
N TRP A 121 -0.47 11.80 -3.94
CA TRP A 121 -1.85 11.60 -4.36
C TRP A 121 -2.01 11.68 -5.90
N VAL A 122 -1.37 12.66 -6.55
CA VAL A 122 -1.37 12.76 -8.01
C VAL A 122 -0.76 11.52 -8.66
N PHE A 123 0.38 11.05 -8.15
CA PHE A 123 0.98 9.79 -8.61
C PHE A 123 0.09 8.58 -8.34
N THR A 124 -0.62 8.57 -7.20
CA THR A 124 -1.57 7.49 -6.87
C THR A 124 -2.75 7.45 -7.84
N ALA A 125 -3.28 8.60 -8.27
CA ALA A 125 -4.33 8.67 -9.29
C ALA A 125 -3.89 8.06 -10.63
N VAL A 126 -2.67 8.37 -11.07
CA VAL A 126 -2.06 7.79 -12.28
C VAL A 126 -1.85 6.29 -12.11
N ALA A 127 -1.29 5.88 -10.98
CA ALA A 127 -1.07 4.47 -10.65
C ALA A 127 -2.38 3.69 -10.57
N PHE A 128 -3.45 4.27 -10.03
CA PHE A 128 -4.77 3.66 -9.95
C PHE A 128 -5.41 3.45 -11.32
N ALA A 129 -5.33 4.45 -12.20
CA ALA A 129 -5.78 4.29 -13.58
C ALA A 129 -5.03 3.16 -14.30
N TRP A 130 -3.71 3.05 -14.09
CA TRP A 130 -2.89 1.97 -14.62
C TRP A 130 -3.21 0.61 -13.96
N ALA A 131 -3.29 0.54 -12.64
CA ALA A 131 -3.53 -0.70 -11.89
C ALA A 131 -4.88 -1.33 -12.28
N GLY A 132 -5.90 -0.52 -12.52
CA GLY A 132 -7.25 -0.95 -12.84
C GLY A 132 -7.50 -1.31 -14.31
N GLU A 133 -6.58 -1.02 -15.24
CA GLU A 133 -6.77 -1.33 -16.67
C GLU A 133 -7.18 -2.78 -16.97
N PRO A 134 -6.63 -3.83 -16.33
CA PRO A 134 -7.07 -5.20 -16.57
C PRO A 134 -8.56 -5.43 -16.28
N PHE A 135 -9.15 -4.64 -15.39
CA PHE A 135 -10.54 -4.78 -14.93
C PHE A 135 -11.54 -4.02 -15.80
N PHE A 136 -11.25 -2.77 -16.12
CA PHE A 136 -12.17 -1.88 -16.84
C PHE A 136 -11.72 -1.50 -18.26
N GLY A 137 -10.51 -1.87 -18.63
CA GLY A 137 -9.94 -1.57 -19.94
C GLY A 137 -9.47 -0.11 -20.07
N ARG A 138 -8.87 0.22 -21.23
CA ARG A 138 -8.31 1.55 -21.50
C ARG A 138 -9.34 2.67 -21.44
N SER A 139 -10.57 2.41 -21.86
CA SER A 139 -11.67 3.40 -21.86
C SER A 139 -12.11 3.81 -20.44
N GLY A 140 -11.82 3.00 -19.43
CA GLY A 140 -12.16 3.28 -18.03
C GLY A 140 -11.20 4.19 -17.29
N ARG A 141 -10.04 4.57 -17.84
CA ARG A 141 -9.00 5.34 -17.13
C ARG A 141 -9.48 6.68 -16.58
N TYR A 142 -10.24 7.45 -17.39
CA TYR A 142 -10.78 8.74 -16.95
C TYR A 142 -11.90 8.58 -15.91
N LEU A 143 -12.72 7.53 -16.03
CA LEU A 143 -13.68 7.18 -14.99
C LEU A 143 -12.98 6.77 -13.68
N ALA A 144 -11.83 6.06 -13.78
CA ALA A 144 -11.01 5.74 -12.62
C ALA A 144 -10.48 7.00 -11.94
N MET A 145 -10.00 7.99 -12.70
CA MET A 145 -9.62 9.30 -12.16
C MET A 145 -10.80 9.95 -11.42
N ILE A 146 -11.96 10.05 -12.05
CA ILE A 146 -13.14 10.67 -11.41
C ILE A 146 -13.52 9.92 -10.13
N ALA A 147 -13.55 8.59 -10.16
CA ALA A 147 -13.84 7.77 -8.98
C ALA A 147 -12.80 7.96 -7.88
N PHE A 148 -11.53 8.15 -8.22
CA PHE A 148 -10.45 8.43 -7.28
C PHE A 148 -10.61 9.81 -6.61
N LEU A 149 -11.02 10.84 -7.37
CA LEU A 149 -11.21 12.21 -6.88
C LEU A 149 -12.31 12.33 -5.80
N VAL A 150 -13.22 11.38 -5.71
CA VAL A 150 -14.36 11.44 -4.77
C VAL A 150 -14.22 10.48 -3.58
N GLN A 151 -13.01 9.98 -3.31
CA GLN A 151 -12.77 9.09 -2.17
C GLN A 151 -12.46 9.92 -0.91
N PRO A 152 -13.34 9.92 0.12
CA PRO A 152 -13.23 10.85 1.25
C PRO A 152 -11.95 10.69 2.06
N ALA A 153 -11.64 9.45 2.51
CA ALA A 153 -10.44 9.22 3.31
C ALA A 153 -9.16 9.51 2.53
N VAL A 154 -9.13 9.13 1.25
CA VAL A 154 -7.98 9.42 0.36
C VAL A 154 -7.78 10.93 0.20
N MET A 155 -8.86 11.70 0.11
CA MET A 155 -8.80 13.16 0.03
C MET A 155 -8.29 13.79 1.31
N ASP A 156 -8.74 13.32 2.48
CA ASP A 156 -8.32 13.85 3.78
C ASP A 156 -6.80 13.69 4.00
N TYR A 157 -6.22 12.55 3.58
CA TYR A 157 -4.77 12.33 3.68
C TYR A 157 -3.95 13.04 2.60
N SER A 158 -4.58 13.53 1.53
CA SER A 158 -3.89 14.19 0.42
C SER A 158 -3.70 15.69 0.60
N LEU A 159 -4.29 16.30 1.63
CA LEU A 159 -4.27 17.75 1.82
C LEU A 159 -2.84 18.29 1.99
N ALA A 160 -2.58 19.47 1.44
CA ALA A 160 -1.32 20.16 1.65
C ALA A 160 -1.10 20.44 3.15
N GLY A 161 0.16 20.41 3.58
CA GLY A 161 0.52 20.52 4.99
C GLY A 161 0.56 19.20 5.76
N ARG A 162 0.22 18.05 5.12
CA ARG A 162 0.39 16.72 5.71
C ARG A 162 1.70 16.09 5.25
N ALA A 163 2.77 16.24 6.05
CA ALA A 163 4.03 15.53 5.84
C ALA A 163 3.96 14.12 6.46
N ASP A 164 3.08 13.26 5.93
CA ASP A 164 2.79 11.96 6.50
C ASP A 164 2.98 10.82 5.48
N HIS A 165 3.19 9.60 5.98
CA HIS A 165 3.53 8.41 5.19
C HIS A 165 2.31 7.71 4.56
N HIS A 166 1.08 8.03 4.96
CA HIS A 166 -0.12 7.34 4.49
C HIS A 166 -0.32 7.43 2.97
N MET A 167 -0.04 8.58 2.35
CA MET A 167 -0.13 8.70 0.90
C MET A 167 0.97 7.91 0.18
N LEU A 168 2.16 7.78 0.77
CA LEU A 168 3.23 6.92 0.25
C LEU A 168 2.82 5.45 0.32
N LEU A 169 2.27 5.00 1.45
CA LEU A 169 1.75 3.64 1.59
C LEU A 169 0.63 3.35 0.58
N LEU A 170 -0.29 4.30 0.37
CA LEU A 170 -1.38 4.11 -0.59
C LEU A 170 -0.85 4.00 -2.03
N LEU A 171 0.12 4.83 -2.42
CA LEU A 171 0.78 4.72 -3.73
C LEU A 171 1.42 3.34 -3.91
N ILE A 172 2.21 2.90 -2.92
CA ILE A 172 2.86 1.59 -2.95
C ILE A 172 1.82 0.46 -2.98
N PHE A 173 0.72 0.59 -2.21
CA PHE A 173 -0.40 -0.36 -2.23
C PHE A 173 -1.00 -0.50 -3.63
N VAL A 174 -1.32 0.61 -4.29
CA VAL A 174 -1.92 0.62 -5.63
C VAL A 174 -0.98 0.01 -6.66
N VAL A 175 0.32 0.33 -6.60
CA VAL A 175 1.33 -0.24 -7.52
C VAL A 175 1.53 -1.73 -7.25
N SER A 176 1.69 -2.14 -5.99
CA SER A 176 1.81 -3.54 -5.58
C SER A 176 0.60 -4.36 -6.00
N PHE A 177 -0.61 -3.83 -5.75
CA PHE A 177 -1.87 -4.44 -6.18
C PHE A 177 -1.90 -4.61 -7.70
N GLY A 178 -1.59 -3.56 -8.47
CA GLY A 178 -1.59 -3.60 -9.93
C GLY A 178 -0.58 -4.59 -10.53
N LEU A 179 0.62 -4.71 -9.94
CA LEU A 179 1.64 -5.69 -10.33
C LEU A 179 1.19 -7.12 -10.00
N THR A 180 0.69 -7.34 -8.78
CA THR A 180 0.21 -8.65 -8.32
C THR A 180 -0.99 -9.12 -9.13
N ALA A 181 -1.96 -8.24 -9.42
CA ALA A 181 -3.10 -8.57 -10.27
C ALA A 181 -2.64 -8.99 -11.68
N ARG A 182 -1.70 -8.25 -12.29
CA ARG A 182 -1.12 -8.62 -13.60
C ARG A 182 -0.35 -9.94 -13.55
N MET A 183 0.39 -10.17 -12.48
CA MET A 183 1.10 -11.44 -12.28
C MET A 183 0.13 -12.63 -12.20
N LEU A 184 -1.01 -12.47 -11.53
CA LEU A 184 -2.04 -13.50 -11.46
C LEU A 184 -2.67 -13.77 -12.84
N LEU A 185 -2.85 -12.74 -13.68
CA LEU A 185 -3.55 -12.81 -14.96
C LEU A 185 -2.69 -13.26 -16.15
N THR A 186 -1.37 -13.18 -16.04
CA THR A 186 -0.45 -13.49 -17.15
C THR A 186 0.35 -14.76 -16.87
N PRO A 187 0.86 -15.47 -17.89
CA PRO A 187 1.87 -16.51 -17.70
C PRO A 187 3.08 -15.96 -16.91
N PHE A 188 3.87 -16.86 -16.33
CA PHE A 188 5.03 -16.47 -15.54
C PHE A 188 5.98 -15.55 -16.31
N ARG A 189 6.31 -14.44 -15.69
CA ARG A 189 7.34 -13.47 -16.11
C ARG A 189 8.17 -13.11 -14.90
N ALA A 190 9.45 -13.47 -14.90
CA ALA A 190 10.33 -13.30 -13.75
C ALA A 190 10.38 -11.83 -13.29
N GLY A 191 10.59 -10.87 -14.21
CA GLY A 191 10.64 -9.44 -13.87
C GLY A 191 9.36 -8.92 -13.23
N LEU A 192 8.17 -9.39 -13.69
CA LEU A 192 6.89 -8.99 -13.09
C LEU A 192 6.71 -9.55 -11.69
N ALA A 193 7.07 -10.82 -11.48
CA ALA A 193 6.97 -11.46 -10.18
C ALA A 193 7.93 -10.84 -9.15
N LEU A 194 9.19 -10.61 -9.55
CA LEU A 194 10.18 -9.93 -8.73
C LEU A 194 9.73 -8.50 -8.38
N ALA A 195 9.25 -7.73 -9.37
CA ALA A 195 8.79 -6.35 -9.15
C ALA A 195 7.58 -6.30 -8.20
N ALA A 196 6.60 -7.21 -8.35
CA ALA A 196 5.46 -7.29 -7.44
C ALA A 196 5.89 -7.52 -5.99
N GLY A 197 6.82 -8.48 -5.76
CA GLY A 197 7.38 -8.75 -4.45
C GLY A 197 8.22 -7.58 -3.91
N ALA A 198 9.06 -6.98 -4.76
CA ALA A 198 9.92 -5.87 -4.36
C ALA A 198 9.10 -4.64 -3.91
N VAL A 199 8.07 -4.26 -4.67
CA VAL A 199 7.19 -3.14 -4.30
C VAL A 199 6.41 -3.44 -3.02
N THR A 200 5.98 -4.71 -2.80
CA THR A 200 5.38 -5.12 -1.53
C THR A 200 6.37 -5.00 -0.37
N GLY A 201 7.64 -5.34 -0.59
CA GLY A 201 8.71 -5.16 0.39
C GLY A 201 8.99 -3.69 0.73
N LEU A 202 8.91 -2.78 -0.25
CA LEU A 202 8.97 -1.34 0.00
C LEU A 202 7.82 -0.86 0.89
N GLY A 203 6.61 -1.41 0.72
CA GLY A 203 5.48 -1.10 1.59
C GLY A 203 5.75 -1.50 3.04
N LEU A 204 6.31 -2.69 3.27
CA LEU A 204 6.73 -3.12 4.62
C LEU A 204 7.83 -2.24 5.21
N TRP A 205 8.72 -1.69 4.38
CA TRP A 205 9.71 -0.73 4.84
C TRP A 205 9.09 0.57 5.32
N VAL A 206 8.06 1.07 4.61
CA VAL A 206 7.37 2.31 5.00
C VAL A 206 6.57 2.13 6.31
N GLY A 207 5.83 1.01 6.45
CA GLY A 207 5.04 0.75 7.65
C GLY A 207 4.58 -0.71 7.76
N PRO A 208 4.54 -1.27 8.99
CA PRO A 208 4.15 -2.66 9.24
C PRO A 208 2.68 -2.94 8.92
N GLU A 209 1.81 -1.93 8.87
CA GLU A 209 0.43 -2.07 8.41
C GLU A 209 0.32 -2.64 6.98
N PHE A 210 1.38 -2.55 6.20
CA PHE A 210 1.45 -3.18 4.88
C PHE A 210 1.44 -4.72 4.92
N LEU A 211 1.61 -5.32 6.11
CA LEU A 211 1.36 -6.76 6.33
C LEU A 211 -0.05 -7.18 5.92
N LEU A 212 -1.04 -6.30 6.04
CA LEU A 212 -2.41 -6.57 5.60
C LEU A 212 -2.50 -6.73 4.08
N ALA A 213 -1.81 -5.88 3.32
CA ALA A 213 -1.70 -5.98 1.87
C ALA A 213 -0.94 -7.25 1.45
N LEU A 214 0.16 -7.56 2.14
CA LEU A 214 0.92 -8.79 1.94
C LEU A 214 0.05 -10.03 2.22
N LEU A 215 -0.74 -10.03 3.30
CA LEU A 215 -1.65 -11.13 3.63
C LEU A 215 -2.68 -11.37 2.52
N ALA A 216 -3.31 -10.30 2.00
CA ALA A 216 -4.25 -10.41 0.88
C ALA A 216 -3.58 -10.96 -0.38
N ALA A 217 -2.36 -10.50 -0.70
CA ALA A 217 -1.58 -10.99 -1.84
C ALA A 217 -1.20 -12.46 -1.67
N LEU A 218 -0.67 -12.87 -0.51
CA LEU A 218 -0.31 -14.25 -0.22
C LEU A 218 -1.51 -15.20 -0.29
N ALA A 219 -2.68 -14.78 0.23
CA ALA A 219 -3.90 -15.55 0.14
C ALA A 219 -4.34 -15.75 -1.32
N ALA A 220 -4.39 -14.70 -2.13
CA ALA A 220 -4.74 -14.77 -3.55
C ALA A 220 -3.76 -15.65 -4.34
N MET A 221 -2.45 -15.48 -4.11
CA MET A 221 -1.39 -16.26 -4.75
C MET A 221 -1.44 -17.73 -4.35
N THR A 222 -1.73 -18.02 -3.07
CA THR A 222 -1.90 -19.41 -2.59
C THR A 222 -3.06 -20.08 -3.28
N LEU A 223 -4.22 -19.41 -3.37
CA LEU A 223 -5.38 -19.95 -4.08
C LEU A 223 -5.09 -20.14 -5.58
N ALA A 224 -4.39 -19.17 -6.21
CA ALA A 224 -3.95 -19.32 -7.61
C ALA A 224 -3.06 -20.54 -7.81
N TRP A 225 -2.11 -20.81 -6.90
CA TRP A 225 -1.28 -22.01 -6.94
C TRP A 225 -2.08 -23.28 -6.70
N VAL A 226 -2.98 -23.32 -5.72
CA VAL A 226 -3.83 -24.47 -5.45
C VAL A 226 -4.62 -24.86 -6.70
N LEU A 227 -5.12 -23.88 -7.45
CA LEU A 227 -5.92 -24.10 -8.66
C LEU A 227 -5.06 -24.41 -9.91
N HIS A 228 -3.93 -23.73 -10.11
CA HIS A 228 -3.15 -23.76 -11.37
C HIS A 228 -1.79 -24.47 -11.26
N GLY A 229 -1.34 -24.85 -10.06
CA GLY A 229 -0.13 -25.65 -9.84
C GLY A 229 1.17 -24.95 -10.22
N ALA A 230 1.97 -25.58 -11.08
CA ALA A 230 3.37 -25.22 -11.33
C ALA A 230 3.61 -23.78 -11.76
N ASP A 231 2.75 -23.19 -12.60
CA ASP A 231 2.85 -21.77 -13.00
C ASP A 231 2.64 -20.84 -11.78
N GLY A 232 1.66 -21.17 -10.92
CA GLY A 232 1.44 -20.46 -9.67
C GLY A 232 2.64 -20.55 -8.73
N ALA A 233 3.25 -21.70 -8.57
CA ALA A 233 4.45 -21.87 -7.73
C ALA A 233 5.64 -21.06 -8.22
N LEU A 234 5.85 -20.94 -9.55
CA LEU A 234 6.90 -20.11 -10.13
C LEU A 234 6.67 -18.62 -9.86
N LYS A 235 5.45 -18.13 -10.06
CA LYS A 235 5.06 -16.73 -9.79
C LYS A 235 5.28 -16.37 -8.34
N ASN A 236 4.77 -17.21 -7.44
CA ASN A 236 4.82 -16.99 -6.01
C ASN A 236 6.25 -17.03 -5.47
N ARG A 237 7.10 -17.94 -5.99
CA ARG A 237 8.53 -17.94 -5.64
C ARG A 237 9.23 -16.67 -6.14
N GLY A 238 8.95 -16.21 -7.37
CA GLY A 238 9.51 -14.96 -7.90
C GLY A 238 9.10 -13.76 -7.04
N PHE A 239 7.84 -13.67 -6.65
CA PHE A 239 7.35 -12.67 -5.71
C PHE A 239 8.08 -12.74 -4.37
N ALA A 240 8.20 -13.93 -3.76
CA ALA A 240 8.86 -14.11 -2.47
C ALA A 240 10.36 -13.75 -2.51
N ILE A 241 11.05 -13.99 -3.64
CA ILE A 241 12.43 -13.54 -3.84
C ILE A 241 12.49 -12.00 -3.85
N GLY A 242 11.66 -11.33 -4.66
CA GLY A 242 11.62 -9.87 -4.72
C GLY A 242 11.30 -9.25 -3.35
N LEU A 243 10.33 -9.81 -2.64
CA LEU A 243 9.95 -9.42 -1.30
C LEU A 243 11.12 -9.55 -0.31
N ALA A 244 11.71 -10.74 -0.21
CA ALA A 244 12.78 -11.02 0.76
C ALA A 244 14.03 -10.19 0.49
N VAL A 245 14.42 -10.03 -0.78
CA VAL A 245 15.59 -9.19 -1.16
C VAL A 245 15.35 -7.73 -0.78
N THR A 246 14.15 -7.19 -1.08
CA THR A 246 13.85 -5.80 -0.77
C THR A 246 13.77 -5.57 0.74
N VAL A 247 13.15 -6.48 1.50
CA VAL A 247 13.08 -6.37 2.96
C VAL A 247 14.47 -6.52 3.61
N ALA A 248 15.35 -7.40 3.06
CA ALA A 248 16.74 -7.48 3.52
C ALA A 248 17.49 -6.16 3.30
N LEU A 249 17.41 -5.58 2.11
CA LEU A 249 18.04 -4.29 1.79
C LEU A 249 17.46 -3.16 2.65
N ALA A 250 16.15 -3.14 2.85
CA ALA A 250 15.48 -2.17 3.70
C ALA A 250 15.92 -2.29 5.16
N LEU A 251 16.07 -3.50 5.68
CA LEU A 251 16.54 -3.73 7.04
C LEU A 251 17.98 -3.24 7.24
N LEU A 252 18.86 -3.49 6.26
CA LEU A 252 20.24 -2.96 6.26
C LEU A 252 20.28 -1.43 6.14
N ALA A 253 19.37 -0.86 5.37
CA ALA A 253 19.25 0.60 5.24
C ALA A 253 18.69 1.26 6.51
N GLU A 254 17.84 0.58 7.27
CA GLU A 254 17.15 1.13 8.44
C GLU A 254 17.93 0.97 9.73
N ARG A 255 18.80 -0.07 9.82
CA ARG A 255 19.45 -0.47 11.08
C ARG A 255 20.94 -0.67 10.93
N PRO A 256 21.75 -0.21 11.91
CA PRO A 256 23.16 -0.61 11.97
C PRO A 256 23.27 -2.11 12.22
N LEU A 257 24.36 -2.73 11.72
CA LEU A 257 24.59 -4.18 11.84
C LEU A 257 24.47 -4.69 13.28
N ALA A 258 24.92 -3.90 14.27
CA ALA A 258 24.81 -4.25 15.69
C ALA A 258 23.36 -4.38 16.20
N ALA A 259 22.40 -3.72 15.56
CA ALA A 259 20.97 -3.72 15.93
C ALA A 259 20.08 -4.49 14.94
N ILE A 260 20.66 -5.22 13.99
CA ILE A 260 19.90 -5.86 12.90
C ILE A 260 18.95 -6.97 13.42
N LEU A 261 19.30 -7.60 14.53
CA LEU A 261 18.50 -8.66 15.18
C LEU A 261 17.53 -8.14 16.25
N THR A 262 17.39 -6.82 16.39
CA THR A 262 16.47 -6.24 17.36
C THR A 262 15.02 -6.53 16.97
N GLU A 263 14.26 -7.12 17.89
CA GLU A 263 12.84 -7.40 17.74
C GLU A 263 12.04 -6.10 17.95
N GLU A 264 11.26 -5.70 16.96
CA GLU A 264 10.31 -4.59 17.01
C GLU A 264 9.08 -4.93 16.15
N HIS A 265 7.91 -4.42 16.54
CA HIS A 265 6.64 -4.77 15.90
C HIS A 265 5.98 -3.59 15.20
N ASP A 266 6.32 -2.38 15.59
CA ASP A 266 5.78 -1.11 15.08
C ASP A 266 6.59 -0.51 13.90
N ARG A 267 7.77 -1.07 13.61
CA ARG A 267 8.59 -0.74 12.43
C ARG A 267 9.33 -1.95 11.89
N LEU A 268 9.88 -1.83 10.68
CA LEU A 268 10.62 -2.90 10.02
C LEU A 268 11.76 -3.45 10.90
N SER A 269 11.74 -4.77 11.14
CA SER A 269 12.70 -5.47 11.99
C SER A 269 12.97 -6.89 11.51
N ILE A 270 13.79 -7.62 12.26
CA ILE A 270 14.07 -9.05 12.03
C ILE A 270 12.78 -9.89 12.01
N VAL A 271 11.75 -9.49 12.74
CA VAL A 271 10.43 -10.15 12.78
C VAL A 271 9.82 -10.21 11.37
N HIS A 272 9.76 -9.06 10.70
CA HIS A 272 9.22 -8.92 9.35
C HIS A 272 10.09 -9.65 8.31
N PHE A 273 11.42 -9.58 8.46
CA PHE A 273 12.34 -10.30 7.58
C PHE A 273 12.18 -11.81 7.70
N THR A 274 12.07 -12.33 8.93
CA THR A 274 11.82 -13.76 9.16
C THR A 274 10.55 -14.24 8.46
N LEU A 275 9.46 -13.47 8.54
CA LEU A 275 8.22 -13.79 7.83
C LEU A 275 8.44 -13.89 6.31
N THR A 276 9.22 -12.97 5.72
CA THR A 276 9.52 -13.04 4.29
C THR A 276 10.40 -14.24 3.90
N LEU A 277 11.31 -14.65 4.77
CA LEU A 277 12.12 -15.86 4.58
C LEU A 277 11.28 -17.13 4.68
N LEU A 278 10.33 -17.20 5.62
CA LEU A 278 9.39 -18.31 5.70
C LEU A 278 8.53 -18.42 4.44
N ALA A 279 8.04 -17.30 3.91
CA ALA A 279 7.33 -17.27 2.64
C ALA A 279 8.21 -17.73 1.47
N LEU A 280 9.48 -17.29 1.39
CA LEU A 280 10.43 -17.70 0.37
C LEU A 280 10.75 -19.21 0.46
N GLY A 281 10.97 -19.71 1.67
CA GLY A 281 11.20 -21.13 1.94
C GLY A 281 10.04 -21.98 1.48
N PHE A 282 8.81 -21.61 1.87
CA PHE A 282 7.59 -22.29 1.47
C PHE A 282 7.42 -22.34 -0.06
N TRP A 283 7.52 -21.21 -0.75
CA TRP A 283 7.34 -21.15 -2.21
C TRP A 283 8.47 -21.84 -2.97
N SER A 284 9.68 -21.89 -2.41
CA SER A 284 10.79 -22.67 -2.98
C SER A 284 10.54 -24.18 -2.85
N ALA A 285 10.05 -24.63 -1.69
CA ALA A 285 9.65 -26.01 -1.47
C ALA A 285 8.45 -26.41 -2.37
N ALA A 286 7.41 -25.58 -2.45
CA ALA A 286 6.27 -25.80 -3.33
C ALA A 286 6.71 -25.93 -4.80
N ARG A 287 7.64 -25.11 -5.27
CA ARG A 287 8.20 -25.20 -6.61
C ARG A 287 8.96 -26.52 -6.86
N LEU A 288 9.74 -26.99 -5.87
CA LEU A 288 10.45 -28.26 -5.96
C LEU A 288 9.47 -29.45 -6.00
N ILE A 289 8.41 -29.42 -5.21
CA ILE A 289 7.37 -30.46 -5.19
C ILE A 289 6.67 -30.52 -6.56
N GLU A 290 6.30 -29.39 -7.15
CA GLU A 290 5.68 -29.32 -8.47
C GLU A 290 6.62 -29.82 -9.59
N GLY A 291 7.94 -29.61 -9.47
CA GLY A 291 8.96 -30.05 -10.44
C GLY A 291 9.19 -31.57 -10.46
N ARG A 292 8.92 -32.29 -9.38
CA ARG A 292 9.28 -33.71 -9.21
C ARG A 292 8.25 -34.72 -9.73
N GLY A 293 7.17 -34.31 -10.35
CA GLY A 293 6.30 -35.20 -11.09
C GLY A 293 5.36 -36.11 -10.29
N ARG A 294 5.15 -35.93 -8.99
CA ARG A 294 4.39 -36.84 -8.14
C ARG A 294 2.87 -36.56 -8.03
N ARG A 295 2.10 -37.58 -7.65
CA ARG A 295 0.63 -37.60 -7.48
C ARG A 295 0.01 -36.60 -6.49
N THR A 296 0.81 -35.84 -5.72
CA THR A 296 0.36 -34.79 -4.80
C THR A 296 -0.15 -33.50 -5.49
N ARG A 297 -0.32 -33.51 -6.81
CA ARG A 297 -0.61 -32.37 -7.68
C ARG A 297 -2.08 -32.01 -7.81
N GLY A 298 -3.00 -32.72 -7.20
CA GLY A 298 -4.42 -32.37 -7.19
C GLY A 298 -4.67 -31.15 -6.30
N ILE A 299 -5.81 -30.49 -6.50
CA ILE A 299 -6.26 -29.35 -5.69
C ILE A 299 -6.18 -29.66 -4.19
N THR A 300 -6.68 -30.83 -3.78
CA THR A 300 -6.67 -31.27 -2.37
C THR A 300 -5.26 -31.39 -1.80
N GLY A 301 -4.32 -31.99 -2.55
CA GLY A 301 -2.94 -32.14 -2.09
C GLY A 301 -2.24 -30.78 -1.91
N ARG A 302 -2.44 -29.85 -2.86
CA ARG A 302 -1.90 -28.48 -2.73
C ARG A 302 -2.52 -27.71 -1.57
N LEU A 303 -3.83 -27.89 -1.36
CA LEU A 303 -4.51 -27.27 -0.21
C LEU A 303 -3.94 -27.78 1.12
N VAL A 304 -3.73 -29.09 1.26
CA VAL A 304 -3.10 -29.69 2.46
C VAL A 304 -1.69 -29.12 2.66
N ILE A 305 -0.88 -29.05 1.59
CA ILE A 305 0.47 -28.48 1.65
C ILE A 305 0.43 -26.99 2.06
N ALA A 306 -0.55 -26.22 1.51
CA ALA A 306 -0.73 -24.82 1.88
C ALA A 306 -1.07 -24.66 3.37
N LEU A 307 -1.99 -25.48 3.89
CA LEU A 307 -2.38 -25.45 5.31
C LEU A 307 -1.22 -25.85 6.23
N ILE A 308 -0.47 -26.88 5.87
CA ILE A 308 0.74 -27.29 6.63
C ILE A 308 1.77 -26.16 6.61
N GLY A 309 2.03 -25.57 5.43
CA GLY A 309 2.97 -24.45 5.31
C GLY A 309 2.55 -23.23 6.11
N ALA A 310 1.26 -22.87 6.10
CA ALA A 310 0.72 -21.78 6.92
C ALA A 310 0.85 -22.08 8.43
N ALA A 311 0.53 -23.32 8.86
CA ALA A 311 0.70 -23.73 10.24
C ALA A 311 2.18 -23.72 10.69
N MET A 312 3.09 -24.19 9.83
CA MET A 312 4.53 -24.14 10.10
C MET A 312 5.03 -22.68 10.19
N ALA A 313 4.62 -21.81 9.25
CA ALA A 313 5.02 -20.40 9.28
C ALA A 313 4.45 -19.70 10.53
N GLY A 314 3.16 -19.86 10.81
CA GLY A 314 2.52 -19.31 12.02
C GLY A 314 3.13 -19.85 13.30
N GLY A 315 3.37 -21.17 13.37
CA GLY A 315 4.03 -21.81 14.53
C GLY A 315 5.47 -21.32 14.72
N SER A 316 6.24 -21.17 13.63
CA SER A 316 7.60 -20.61 13.70
C SER A 316 7.58 -19.16 14.21
N MET A 317 6.67 -18.33 13.70
CA MET A 317 6.50 -16.94 14.16
C MET A 317 6.08 -16.89 15.63
N TYR A 318 5.17 -17.76 16.06
CA TYR A 318 4.74 -17.83 17.46
C TYR A 318 5.87 -18.26 18.41
N LEU A 319 6.71 -19.20 17.99
CA LEU A 319 7.83 -19.67 18.80
C LEU A 319 8.99 -18.66 18.86
N LEU A 320 9.27 -17.98 17.75
CA LEU A 320 10.37 -17.02 17.66
C LEU A 320 9.98 -15.63 18.17
N TYR A 321 8.75 -15.20 17.88
CA TYR A 321 8.26 -13.85 18.13
C TYR A 321 6.81 -13.88 18.65
N PRO A 322 6.56 -14.37 19.88
CA PRO A 322 5.20 -14.57 20.41
C PRO A 322 4.38 -13.28 20.46
N LYS A 323 5.01 -12.13 20.63
CA LYS A 323 4.38 -10.81 20.64
C LYS A 323 3.83 -10.38 19.27
N PHE A 324 4.32 -10.96 18.16
CA PHE A 324 3.89 -10.62 16.82
C PHE A 324 2.37 -10.70 16.63
N PHE A 325 1.73 -11.70 17.23
CA PHE A 325 0.28 -11.90 17.14
C PHE A 325 -0.55 -10.95 18.02
N ALA A 326 0.08 -10.25 18.95
CA ALA A 326 -0.58 -9.21 19.73
C ALA A 326 -0.65 -7.85 19.00
N GLY A 327 -0.02 -7.76 17.82
CA GLY A 327 -0.06 -6.60 16.95
C GLY A 327 1.01 -5.54 17.25
N PRO A 328 1.07 -4.48 16.42
CA PRO A 328 2.15 -3.50 16.46
C PRO A 328 2.16 -2.62 17.73
N MET A 329 1.09 -2.64 18.49
CA MET A 329 0.95 -1.83 19.71
C MET A 329 1.28 -2.60 20.99
N VAL A 330 1.79 -3.82 20.90
CA VAL A 330 2.03 -4.72 22.04
C VAL A 330 3.03 -4.15 23.04
N ASP A 331 3.93 -3.30 22.60
CA ASP A 331 4.97 -2.71 23.45
C ASP A 331 4.56 -1.34 24.04
N ILE A 332 3.34 -0.83 23.73
CA ILE A 332 2.81 0.41 24.28
C ILE A 332 2.26 0.16 25.69
N ASP A 333 2.69 1.01 26.64
CA ASP A 333 2.15 0.96 28.01
C ASP A 333 0.63 1.19 27.99
N PRO A 334 -0.19 0.26 28.54
CA PRO A 334 -1.65 0.39 28.55
C PRO A 334 -2.17 1.70 29.16
N ARG A 335 -1.41 2.34 30.05
CA ARG A 335 -1.77 3.63 30.67
C ARG A 335 -1.76 4.79 29.68
N VAL A 336 -1.01 4.67 28.58
CA VAL A 336 -0.93 5.69 27.51
C VAL A 336 -2.15 5.64 26.60
N ILE A 337 -2.79 4.48 26.44
CA ILE A 337 -3.93 4.29 25.53
C ILE A 337 -5.05 5.33 25.78
N PRO A 338 -5.64 5.48 26.98
CA PRO A 338 -6.76 6.41 27.20
C PRO A 338 -6.36 7.88 27.13
N ILE A 339 -5.11 8.22 27.40
CA ILE A 339 -4.66 9.64 27.45
C ILE A 339 -4.13 10.13 26.11
N TRP A 340 -3.66 9.24 25.25
CA TRP A 340 -3.07 9.56 23.94
C TRP A 340 -3.79 8.85 22.79
N PHE A 341 -3.76 7.52 22.72
CA PHE A 341 -4.25 6.76 21.56
C PHE A 341 -5.75 6.98 21.27
N ASP A 342 -6.59 6.99 22.32
CA ASP A 342 -8.03 7.25 22.19
C ASP A 342 -8.36 8.68 21.76
N LYS A 343 -7.37 9.61 21.82
CA LYS A 343 -7.51 10.98 21.37
C LYS A 343 -7.16 11.15 19.89
N ILE A 344 -6.44 10.22 19.30
CA ILE A 344 -6.05 10.26 17.89
C ILE A 344 -7.30 10.03 17.02
N VAL A 345 -7.68 11.03 16.24
CA VAL A 345 -8.89 10.97 15.38
C VAL A 345 -8.83 9.82 14.39
N GLU A 346 -7.64 9.53 13.87
CA GLU A 346 -7.39 8.47 12.88
C GLU A 346 -7.52 7.05 13.44
N SER A 347 -7.40 6.88 14.75
CA SER A 347 -7.57 5.60 15.46
C SER A 347 -9.02 5.31 15.84
N ARG A 348 -9.92 6.30 15.67
CA ARG A 348 -11.32 6.16 16.07
C ARG A 348 -12.06 5.15 15.21
N PRO A 349 -12.98 4.38 15.82
CA PRO A 349 -13.84 3.49 15.08
C PRO A 349 -14.94 4.25 14.33
N LEU A 350 -15.37 3.69 13.19
CA LEU A 350 -16.56 4.12 12.43
C LEU A 350 -17.84 3.39 12.90
N LEU A 351 -17.89 2.95 14.16
CA LEU A 351 -19.07 2.26 14.69
C LEU A 351 -20.26 3.23 14.78
N PRO A 352 -21.42 2.89 14.24
CA PRO A 352 -22.61 3.75 14.23
C PRO A 352 -23.34 3.75 15.57
N THR A 353 -22.76 4.41 16.57
CA THR A 353 -23.37 4.54 17.91
C THR A 353 -24.49 5.59 17.96
N ASP A 354 -24.51 6.50 16.99
CA ASP A 354 -25.49 7.57 16.81
C ASP A 354 -25.69 7.88 15.32
N ALA A 355 -26.57 8.82 15.02
CA ALA A 355 -26.85 9.24 13.63
C ALA A 355 -25.61 9.83 12.92
N ARG A 356 -24.73 10.51 13.67
CA ARG A 356 -23.48 11.07 13.13
C ARG A 356 -22.50 9.95 12.78
N GLY A 357 -22.33 8.96 13.66
CA GLY A 357 -21.50 7.78 13.42
C GLY A 357 -22.00 6.97 12.23
N ALA A 358 -23.33 6.79 12.10
CA ALA A 358 -23.93 6.16 10.92
C ALA A 358 -23.64 6.97 9.63
N GLY A 359 -23.73 8.29 9.70
CA GLY A 359 -23.37 9.18 8.58
C GLY A 359 -21.91 9.06 8.18
N LEU A 360 -20.97 9.02 9.13
CA LEU A 360 -19.55 8.83 8.86
C LEU A 360 -19.24 7.45 8.26
N LEU A 361 -19.87 6.39 8.78
CA LEU A 361 -19.74 5.05 8.21
C LEU A 361 -20.19 5.02 6.74
N LEU A 362 -21.34 5.63 6.44
CA LEU A 362 -21.82 5.72 5.05
C LEU A 362 -20.95 6.63 4.19
N TYR A 363 -20.40 7.69 4.74
CA TYR A 363 -19.54 8.62 4.03
C TYR A 363 -18.24 7.94 3.56
N TYR A 364 -17.58 7.16 4.43
CA TYR A 364 -16.34 6.47 4.08
C TYR A 364 -16.57 5.12 3.41
N LEU A 365 -17.54 4.33 3.86
CA LEU A 365 -17.69 2.93 3.45
C LEU A 365 -19.03 2.62 2.76
N GLY A 366 -19.90 3.60 2.55
CA GLY A 366 -21.24 3.40 1.96
C GLY A 366 -21.20 2.82 0.54
N ALA A 367 -20.13 3.06 -0.22
CA ALA A 367 -19.92 2.45 -1.51
C ALA A 367 -19.94 0.90 -1.46
N ALA A 368 -19.64 0.29 -0.30
CA ALA A 368 -19.70 -1.16 -0.10
C ALA A 368 -21.09 -1.75 -0.39
N LEU A 369 -22.17 -0.99 -0.14
CA LEU A 369 -23.54 -1.44 -0.42
C LEU A 369 -23.79 -1.79 -1.90
N VAL A 370 -23.08 -1.11 -2.81
CA VAL A 370 -23.16 -1.37 -4.25
C VAL A 370 -22.03 -2.32 -4.69
N CYS A 371 -20.84 -2.13 -4.16
CA CYS A 371 -19.65 -2.87 -4.56
C CYS A 371 -19.70 -4.34 -4.20
N LEU A 372 -20.11 -4.69 -2.97
CA LEU A 372 -20.09 -6.07 -2.50
C LEU A 372 -21.07 -6.98 -3.26
N PRO A 373 -22.35 -6.62 -3.48
CA PRO A 373 -23.24 -7.43 -4.31
C PRO A 373 -22.75 -7.61 -5.74
N PHE A 374 -22.19 -6.55 -6.35
CA PHE A 374 -21.63 -6.65 -7.69
C PHE A 374 -20.38 -7.53 -7.73
N LEU A 375 -19.45 -7.36 -6.80
CA LEU A 375 -18.26 -8.20 -6.69
C LEU A 375 -18.64 -9.68 -6.48
N LEU A 376 -19.62 -9.97 -5.61
CA LEU A 376 -20.13 -11.33 -5.42
C LEU A 376 -20.68 -11.91 -6.73
N THR A 377 -21.42 -11.10 -7.50
CA THR A 377 -21.89 -11.49 -8.84
C THR A 377 -20.72 -11.86 -9.77
N LEU A 378 -19.62 -11.09 -9.73
CA LEU A 378 -18.41 -11.37 -10.52
C LEU A 378 -17.75 -12.70 -10.08
N LEU A 379 -17.63 -12.90 -8.77
CA LEU A 379 -17.00 -14.10 -8.22
C LEU A 379 -17.80 -15.39 -8.50
N VAL A 380 -19.13 -15.29 -8.52
CA VAL A 380 -20.00 -16.44 -8.77
C VAL A 380 -20.15 -16.73 -10.27
N ARG A 381 -20.48 -15.70 -11.07
CA ARG A 381 -20.86 -15.88 -12.49
C ARG A 381 -19.68 -15.91 -13.46
N GLU A 382 -18.53 -15.39 -13.08
CA GLU A 382 -17.36 -15.30 -13.97
C GLU A 382 -16.23 -16.25 -13.58
N ARG A 383 -16.50 -17.29 -12.82
CA ARG A 383 -15.50 -18.25 -12.30
C ARG A 383 -14.62 -18.88 -13.38
N SER A 384 -15.13 -19.06 -14.59
CA SER A 384 -14.38 -19.60 -15.74
C SER A 384 -13.58 -18.55 -16.53
N ARG A 385 -13.71 -17.25 -16.19
CA ARG A 385 -13.04 -16.16 -16.92
C ARG A 385 -11.64 -15.90 -16.37
N PRO A 386 -10.69 -15.46 -17.22
CA PRO A 386 -9.31 -15.17 -16.79
C PRO A 386 -9.22 -14.17 -15.64
N LEU A 387 -10.12 -13.16 -15.60
CA LEU A 387 -10.13 -12.12 -14.57
C LEU A 387 -10.60 -12.60 -13.19
N TRP A 388 -11.11 -13.82 -13.07
CA TRP A 388 -11.69 -14.30 -11.81
C TRP A 388 -10.71 -14.26 -10.64
N LEU A 389 -9.44 -14.67 -10.85
CA LEU A 389 -8.42 -14.64 -9.81
C LEU A 389 -8.10 -13.20 -9.33
N ALA A 390 -8.11 -12.24 -10.24
CA ALA A 390 -7.90 -10.84 -9.86
C ALA A 390 -9.10 -10.30 -9.08
N TRP A 391 -10.35 -10.68 -9.42
CA TRP A 391 -11.52 -10.36 -8.61
C TRP A 391 -11.51 -11.05 -7.25
N LEU A 392 -11.02 -12.26 -7.18
CA LEU A 392 -10.82 -12.96 -5.90
C LEU A 392 -9.82 -12.21 -5.02
N TYR A 393 -8.72 -11.70 -5.61
CA TYR A 393 -7.76 -10.86 -4.89
C TYR A 393 -8.41 -9.58 -4.36
N VAL A 394 -9.22 -8.88 -5.16
CA VAL A 394 -10.02 -7.72 -4.70
C VAL A 394 -10.93 -8.13 -3.54
N GLY A 395 -11.63 -9.25 -3.65
CA GLY A 395 -12.52 -9.76 -2.61
C GLY A 395 -11.80 -10.07 -1.30
N LEU A 396 -10.65 -10.73 -1.37
CA LEU A 396 -9.82 -11.03 -0.19
C LEU A 396 -9.29 -9.76 0.47
N ALA A 397 -8.82 -8.79 -0.32
CA ALA A 397 -8.36 -7.51 0.20
C ALA A 397 -9.51 -6.74 0.88
N LEU A 398 -10.69 -6.66 0.25
CA LEU A 398 -11.88 -6.05 0.87
C LEU A 398 -12.32 -6.77 2.15
N ALA A 399 -12.25 -8.12 2.18
CA ALA A 399 -12.60 -8.90 3.37
C ALA A 399 -11.66 -8.62 4.56
N ILE A 400 -10.41 -8.20 4.29
CA ILE A 400 -9.46 -7.77 5.34
C ILE A 400 -9.70 -6.31 5.71
N TYR A 401 -9.71 -5.40 4.72
CA TYR A 401 -9.66 -3.96 4.99
C TYR A 401 -11.00 -3.37 5.42
N LEU A 402 -12.17 -3.87 4.94
CA LEU A 402 -13.46 -3.32 5.33
C LEU A 402 -13.75 -3.46 6.84
N PRO A 403 -13.61 -4.67 7.45
CA PRO A 403 -13.79 -4.78 8.90
C PRO A 403 -12.81 -3.92 9.67
N LEU A 404 -11.54 -3.90 9.26
CA LEU A 404 -10.50 -3.13 9.95
C LEU A 404 -10.73 -1.62 9.84
N ALA A 405 -11.26 -1.12 8.72
CA ALA A 405 -11.62 0.28 8.55
C ALA A 405 -12.78 0.71 9.46
N VAL A 406 -13.69 -0.23 9.81
CA VAL A 406 -14.73 0.04 10.82
C VAL A 406 -14.12 0.25 12.20
N PHE A 407 -13.04 -0.45 12.54
CA PHE A 407 -12.37 -0.29 13.84
C PHE A 407 -11.35 0.86 13.87
N GLN A 408 -10.76 1.22 12.72
CA GLN A 408 -9.80 2.31 12.62
C GLN A 408 -9.99 3.04 11.29
N VAL A 409 -10.50 4.28 11.35
CA VAL A 409 -10.84 5.07 10.16
C VAL A 409 -9.64 5.30 9.21
N ARG A 410 -8.41 5.36 9.72
CA ARG A 410 -7.19 5.51 8.91
C ARG A 410 -7.03 4.40 7.86
N LEU A 411 -7.58 3.22 8.11
CA LEU A 411 -7.53 2.11 7.15
C LEU A 411 -8.57 2.21 6.04
N ALA A 412 -9.48 3.19 6.07
CA ALA A 412 -10.51 3.38 5.05
C ALA A 412 -9.95 3.72 3.65
N ILE A 413 -8.75 4.30 3.57
CA ILE A 413 -8.09 4.63 2.29
C ILE A 413 -7.92 3.42 1.37
N TYR A 414 -7.69 2.23 1.92
CA TYR A 414 -7.47 1.01 1.14
C TYR A 414 -8.77 0.44 0.54
N PRO A 415 -9.86 0.18 1.33
CA PRO A 415 -11.11 -0.28 0.76
C PRO A 415 -11.76 0.75 -0.15
N GLU A 416 -11.62 2.07 0.07
CA GLU A 416 -12.09 3.11 -0.84
C GLU A 416 -11.54 2.91 -2.27
N ILE A 417 -10.23 2.70 -2.42
CA ILE A 417 -9.59 2.45 -3.71
C ILE A 417 -10.09 1.15 -4.36
N LEU A 418 -10.24 0.09 -3.57
CA LEU A 418 -10.75 -1.19 -4.09
C LEU A 418 -12.22 -1.08 -4.50
N MET A 419 -13.04 -0.35 -3.74
CA MET A 419 -14.44 -0.09 -4.08
C MET A 419 -14.56 0.79 -5.33
N ALA A 420 -13.71 1.83 -5.45
CA ALA A 420 -13.64 2.66 -6.66
C ALA A 420 -13.33 1.81 -7.91
N LEU A 421 -12.41 0.84 -7.82
CA LEU A 421 -12.11 -0.12 -8.90
C LEU A 421 -13.36 -0.91 -9.32
N VAL A 422 -14.13 -1.39 -8.34
CA VAL A 422 -15.35 -2.17 -8.58
C VAL A 422 -16.43 -1.30 -9.25
N ILE A 423 -16.64 -0.06 -8.75
CA ILE A 423 -17.61 0.90 -9.33
C ILE A 423 -17.25 1.25 -10.76
N VAL A 424 -16.00 1.61 -11.04
CA VAL A 424 -15.56 1.92 -12.41
C VAL A 424 -15.83 0.76 -13.35
N THR A 425 -15.57 -0.47 -12.90
CA THR A 425 -15.85 -1.66 -13.71
C THR A 425 -17.35 -1.84 -13.94
N LEU A 426 -18.18 -1.60 -12.93
CA LEU A 426 -19.64 -1.64 -13.06
C LEU A 426 -20.12 -0.64 -14.11
N VAL A 427 -19.72 0.62 -14.00
CA VAL A 427 -20.12 1.69 -14.92
C VAL A 427 -19.69 1.37 -16.36
N VAL A 428 -18.44 0.94 -16.57
CA VAL A 428 -17.95 0.55 -17.90
C VAL A 428 -18.75 -0.62 -18.48
N ARG A 429 -19.14 -1.59 -17.66
CA ARG A 429 -19.94 -2.73 -18.13
C ARG A 429 -21.37 -2.35 -18.47
N VAL A 430 -22.01 -1.50 -17.66
CA VAL A 430 -23.35 -0.97 -17.94
C VAL A 430 -23.35 -0.19 -19.26
N ARG A 431 -22.42 0.75 -19.41
CA ARG A 431 -22.27 1.52 -20.65
C ARG A 431 -22.14 0.61 -21.87
N ARG A 432 -21.22 -0.37 -21.85
CA ARG A 432 -21.04 -1.31 -22.97
C ARG A 432 -22.29 -2.15 -23.27
N ARG A 433 -23.22 -2.32 -22.34
CA ARG A 433 -24.51 -3.00 -22.60
C ARG A 433 -25.53 -2.08 -23.25
N LEU A 434 -25.50 -0.79 -22.88
CA LEU A 434 -26.38 0.22 -23.47
C LEU A 434 -25.98 0.60 -24.89
N ASP A 435 -24.68 0.52 -25.19
CA ASP A 435 -24.11 0.82 -26.53
C ASP A 435 -24.32 -0.35 -27.54
N ARG A 436 -24.91 -1.49 -27.11
CA ARG A 436 -25.27 -2.67 -27.92
C ARG A 436 -26.74 -2.74 -28.22
#